data_921bc1ab550d2fde632243b87d761a84
#
_entry.id   921bc1ab550d2fde632243b87d761a84
#
_cell.length_a   1.000
_cell.length_b   1.000
_cell.length_c   1.000
_cell.angle_alpha   90.00
_cell.angle_beta   90.00
_cell.angle_gamma   90.00
#
_symmetry.space_group_name_H-M   'P 1'
#
loop_
_entity.id
_entity.type
_entity.pdbx_description
1 polymer ?
#
loop_
_entity_poly.entity_id
_entity_poly.type
_entity_poly.pdbx_seq_one_letter_code
_entity_poly.pdbx_strand_id
1 'polypeptide(L)'
;MTSGRNISVSEASRPKLPRHARLKFDETRQVWVILAPERVLAPDEIAVEVLQLCDGIRSVADMVDQLAAKYAADRSAIATDVIAMLQDLADKGFLTEAREATL
;
A
#
# COMPACT_ATOMS: atom_id res chain seq x y z
N MET A 1 -21.25 -5.20 -10.07
CA MET A 1 -21.01 -5.12 -9.53
C MET A 1 -20.32 -5.00 -8.99
N THR A 2 -20.25 -4.92 -8.76
CA THR A 2 -19.72 -4.87 -8.16
C THR A 2 -19.05 -4.55 -7.77
N SER A 3 -18.96 -4.19 -8.06
CA SER A 3 -18.11 -3.84 -7.64
C SER A 3 -17.90 -3.31 -6.41
N GLY A 4 -18.36 -3.04 -5.66
CA GLY A 4 -18.09 -2.56 -4.37
C GLY A 4 -16.84 -3.03 -3.76
N ARG A 5 -16.01 -3.59 -4.55
CA ARG A 5 -14.78 -4.03 -4.09
C ARG A 5 -13.75 -2.99 -4.07
N ASN A 6 -13.91 -1.96 -4.85
CA ASN A 6 -12.91 -0.91 -4.92
C ASN A 6 -12.98 -0.08 -3.67
N ILE A 7 -11.86 0.20 -3.06
CA ILE A 7 -11.80 1.10 -1.93
C ILE A 7 -11.31 2.43 -2.41
N SER A 8 -11.71 3.48 -1.73
CA SER A 8 -11.21 4.82 -1.98
C SER A 8 -10.15 5.13 -0.95
N VAL A 9 -8.93 5.26 -1.37
CA VAL A 9 -7.82 5.50 -0.46
C VAL A 9 -7.79 6.96 -0.06
N SER A 10 -7.71 7.22 1.23
CA SER A 10 -7.58 8.59 1.75
C SER A 10 -6.59 8.55 2.89
N GLU A 11 -6.32 9.69 3.51
CA GLU A 11 -5.41 9.74 4.65
C GLU A 11 -5.92 8.97 5.85
N ALA A 12 -7.22 8.73 5.92
CA ALA A 12 -7.80 7.96 7.02
C ALA A 12 -7.75 6.47 6.79
N SER A 13 -7.43 6.02 5.59
CA SER A 13 -7.40 4.60 5.27
C SER A 13 -6.28 3.90 6.03
N ARG A 14 -6.50 2.63 6.35
CA ARG A 14 -5.49 1.79 6.99
C ARG A 14 -5.22 0.61 6.08
N PRO A 15 -4.36 0.82 5.09
CA PRO A 15 -4.18 -0.18 4.05
C PRO A 15 -3.36 -1.38 4.52
N LYS A 16 -3.64 -2.52 3.91
CA LYS A 16 -2.84 -3.71 4.12
C LYS A 16 -2.96 -4.59 2.89
N LEU A 17 -2.05 -5.54 2.76
CA LEU A 17 -2.12 -6.50 1.68
C LEU A 17 -3.25 -7.48 1.99
N PRO A 18 -4.01 -7.89 0.97
CA PRO A 18 -5.04 -8.89 1.20
C PRO A 18 -4.41 -10.23 1.54
N ARG A 19 -5.22 -11.11 2.11
CA ARG A 19 -4.75 -12.41 2.56
C ARG A 19 -4.05 -13.20 1.49
N HIS A 20 -4.48 -13.05 0.24
CA HIS A 20 -3.94 -13.83 -0.85
C HIS A 20 -2.69 -13.22 -1.48
N ALA A 21 -2.19 -12.13 -0.94
CA ALA A 21 -1.02 -11.46 -1.50
C ALA A 21 0.01 -11.23 -0.42
N ARG A 22 1.28 -11.28 -0.78
CA ARG A 22 2.33 -10.98 0.18
C ARG A 22 3.52 -10.34 -0.49
N LEU A 23 4.14 -9.46 0.23
CA LEU A 23 5.36 -8.81 -0.20
C LEU A 23 6.52 -9.71 0.22
N LYS A 24 7.35 -10.06 -0.75
CA LYS A 24 8.46 -10.97 -0.51
C LYS A 24 9.69 -10.52 -1.26
N PHE A 25 10.86 -10.69 -0.64
CA PHE A 25 12.12 -10.39 -1.32
C PHE A 25 12.54 -11.61 -2.14
N ASP A 26 12.70 -11.39 -3.45
CA ASP A 26 13.14 -12.46 -4.35
C ASP A 26 14.66 -12.43 -4.39
N GLU A 27 15.29 -13.39 -3.73
CA GLU A 27 16.74 -13.43 -3.60
C GLU A 27 17.44 -13.70 -4.91
N THR A 28 16.80 -14.45 -5.78
CA THR A 28 17.39 -14.75 -7.07
C THR A 28 17.55 -13.50 -7.93
N ARG A 29 16.53 -12.67 -7.94
CA ARG A 29 16.54 -11.44 -8.71
C ARG A 29 16.98 -10.23 -7.91
N GLN A 30 17.09 -10.38 -6.60
CA GLN A 30 17.46 -9.29 -5.71
C GLN A 30 16.46 -8.13 -5.77
N VAL A 31 15.19 -8.44 -5.86
CA VAL A 31 14.12 -7.44 -5.91
C VAL A 31 12.95 -7.89 -5.05
N TRP A 32 12.18 -6.93 -4.60
CA TRP A 32 10.94 -7.22 -3.88
C TRP A 32 9.83 -7.45 -4.87
N VAL A 33 8.95 -8.39 -4.55
CA VAL A 33 7.80 -8.69 -5.39
C VAL A 33 6.57 -8.84 -4.53
N ILE A 34 5.41 -8.61 -5.10
CA ILE A 34 4.14 -8.94 -4.47
C ILE A 34 3.69 -10.24 -5.11
N LEU A 35 3.52 -11.26 -4.30
CA LEU A 35 3.07 -12.56 -4.78
C LEU A 35 1.57 -12.69 -4.53
N ALA A 36 0.84 -13.05 -5.55
CA ALA A 36 -0.59 -13.34 -5.46
C ALA A 36 -0.87 -14.54 -6.35
N PRO A 37 -2.01 -15.24 -6.16
CA PRO A 37 -2.31 -16.38 -7.02
C PRO A 37 -2.31 -15.95 -8.47
N GLU A 38 -1.59 -16.58 -9.31
CA GLU A 38 -1.58 -16.30 -10.74
C GLU A 38 -0.99 -14.97 -11.14
N ARG A 39 -0.46 -14.18 -10.20
CA ARG A 39 0.11 -12.88 -10.55
C ARG A 39 1.32 -12.57 -9.69
N VAL A 40 2.28 -11.93 -10.29
CA VAL A 40 3.45 -11.41 -9.58
C VAL A 40 3.65 -9.99 -10.04
N LEU A 41 3.80 -9.09 -9.10
CA LEU A 41 4.04 -7.69 -9.40
C LEU A 41 5.37 -7.29 -8.79
N ALA A 42 6.19 -6.58 -9.54
CA ALA A 42 7.48 -6.09 -9.05
C ALA A 42 7.41 -4.58 -8.85
N PRO A 43 7.09 -4.12 -7.64
CA PRO A 43 7.00 -2.69 -7.38
C PRO A 43 8.39 -2.06 -7.35
N ASP A 44 8.45 -0.76 -7.61
CA ASP A 44 9.73 -0.07 -7.53
C ASP A 44 10.09 0.17 -6.06
N GLU A 45 11.27 0.72 -5.82
CA GLU A 45 11.77 0.89 -4.47
C GLU A 45 10.89 1.74 -3.59
N ILE A 46 10.30 2.78 -4.16
CA ILE A 46 9.43 3.65 -3.40
C ILE A 46 8.15 2.94 -3.03
N ALA A 47 7.59 2.19 -3.97
CA ALA A 47 6.39 1.42 -3.70
C ALA A 47 6.64 0.35 -2.63
N VAL A 48 7.82 -0.28 -2.65
CA VAL A 48 8.18 -1.26 -1.64
C VAL A 48 8.18 -0.61 -0.26
N GLU A 49 8.77 0.56 -0.15
CA GLU A 49 8.84 1.26 1.12
C GLU A 49 7.45 1.58 1.64
N VAL A 50 6.58 2.05 0.76
CA VAL A 50 5.20 2.33 1.14
C VAL A 50 4.49 1.05 1.57
N LEU A 51 4.67 -0.03 0.81
CA LEU A 51 4.01 -1.30 1.11
C LEU A 51 4.46 -1.89 2.43
N GLN A 52 5.71 -1.68 2.81
CA GLN A 52 6.20 -2.18 4.09
C GLN A 52 5.51 -1.50 5.26
N LEU A 53 4.93 -0.34 5.04
CA LEU A 53 4.20 0.37 6.07
C LEU A 53 2.71 -0.01 6.10
N CYS A 54 2.25 -0.78 5.12
CA CYS A 54 0.84 -1.15 5.01
C CYS A 54 0.52 -2.34 5.89
N ASP A 55 0.36 -2.09 7.17
CA ASP A 55 0.14 -3.15 8.14
C ASP A 55 -1.31 -3.25 8.64
N GLY A 56 -2.19 -2.41 8.12
CA GLY A 56 -3.59 -2.41 8.54
C GLY A 56 -3.84 -1.67 9.85
N ILE A 57 -2.77 -1.18 10.47
CA ILE A 57 -2.87 -0.46 11.75
C ILE A 57 -2.58 1.00 11.56
N ARG A 58 -1.53 1.29 10.83
CA ARG A 58 -1.08 2.64 10.55
C ARG A 58 -1.97 3.24 9.48
N SER A 59 -2.40 4.48 9.66
CA SER A 59 -3.20 5.15 8.64
C SER A 59 -2.28 5.69 7.54
N VAL A 60 -2.86 6.04 6.40
CA VAL A 60 -2.09 6.68 5.34
C VAL A 60 -1.48 7.98 5.85
N ALA A 61 -2.21 8.72 6.68
CA ALA A 61 -1.66 9.95 7.27
C ALA A 61 -0.38 9.68 8.05
N ASP A 62 -0.37 8.59 8.83
CA ASP A 62 0.83 8.21 9.59
C ASP A 62 1.98 7.86 8.65
N MET A 63 1.68 7.14 7.57
CA MET A 63 2.68 6.75 6.59
C MET A 63 3.28 7.97 5.92
N VAL A 64 2.43 8.91 5.55
CA VAL A 64 2.86 10.14 4.90
C VAL A 64 3.76 10.94 5.82
N ASP A 65 3.37 11.04 7.11
CA ASP A 65 4.18 11.77 8.09
C ASP A 65 5.56 11.15 8.23
N GLN A 66 5.63 9.83 8.29
CA GLN A 66 6.90 9.14 8.39
C GLN A 66 7.79 9.36 7.17
N LEU A 67 7.19 9.27 6.00
CA LEU A 67 7.95 9.41 4.77
C LEU A 67 8.40 10.85 4.55
N ALA A 68 7.54 11.80 4.88
CA ALA A 68 7.90 13.22 4.75
C ALA A 68 9.07 13.56 5.68
N ALA A 69 9.06 13.01 6.90
CA ALA A 69 10.14 13.24 7.82
C ALA A 69 11.43 12.58 7.36
N LYS A 70 11.32 11.35 6.87
CA LYS A 70 12.49 10.60 6.44
C LYS A 70 13.21 11.27 5.28
N TYR A 71 12.45 11.81 4.34
CA TYR A 71 13.03 12.39 3.14
C TYR A 71 13.10 13.91 3.19
N ALA A 72 12.70 14.51 4.30
CA ALA A 72 12.66 15.97 4.45
C ALA A 72 11.92 16.60 3.28
N ALA A 73 10.78 16.02 2.93
CA ALA A 73 10.01 16.43 1.77
C ALA A 73 8.69 17.05 2.17
N ASP A 74 8.08 17.75 1.22
CA ASP A 74 6.81 18.39 1.45
C ASP A 74 5.72 17.34 1.68
N ARG A 75 5.06 17.40 2.83
CA ARG A 75 4.05 16.42 3.21
C ARG A 75 2.92 16.32 2.19
N SER A 76 2.51 17.45 1.66
CA SER A 76 1.41 17.49 0.71
C SER A 76 1.74 16.73 -0.57
N ALA A 77 2.96 16.88 -1.05
CA ALA A 77 3.40 16.18 -2.25
C ALA A 77 3.51 14.69 -1.99
N ILE A 78 4.05 14.31 -0.83
CA ILE A 78 4.15 12.91 -0.44
C ILE A 78 2.75 12.29 -0.36
N ALA A 79 1.81 13.00 0.27
CA ALA A 79 0.45 12.49 0.42
C ALA A 79 -0.19 12.23 -0.94
N THR A 80 -0.04 13.16 -1.86
CA THR A 80 -0.60 13.00 -3.20
C THR A 80 -0.06 11.76 -3.89
N ASP A 81 1.26 11.57 -3.82
CA ASP A 81 1.91 10.46 -4.49
C ASP A 81 1.58 9.12 -3.83
N VAL A 82 1.57 9.09 -2.51
CA VAL A 82 1.27 7.86 -1.78
C VAL A 82 -0.16 7.42 -2.03
N ILE A 83 -1.09 8.36 -1.95
CA ILE A 83 -2.50 8.01 -2.17
C ILE A 83 -2.72 7.51 -3.59
N ALA A 84 -2.11 8.16 -4.58
CA ALA A 84 -2.26 7.73 -5.96
C ALA A 84 -1.70 6.32 -6.16
N MET A 85 -0.56 6.04 -5.57
CA MET A 85 0.07 4.73 -5.67
C MET A 85 -0.79 3.66 -5.02
N LEU A 86 -1.28 3.94 -3.81
CA LEU A 86 -2.09 2.97 -3.08
C LEU A 86 -3.42 2.75 -3.78
N GLN A 87 -4.00 3.80 -4.36
CA GLN A 87 -5.24 3.66 -5.09
C GLN A 87 -5.06 2.75 -6.31
N ASP A 88 -3.95 2.92 -7.02
CA ASP A 88 -3.65 2.09 -8.17
C ASP A 88 -3.52 0.62 -7.76
N LEU A 89 -2.82 0.36 -6.67
CA LEU A 89 -2.67 -1.00 -6.16
C LEU A 89 -4.01 -1.59 -5.70
N ALA A 90 -4.84 -0.78 -5.09
CA ALA A 90 -6.16 -1.24 -4.65
C ALA A 90 -7.03 -1.59 -5.85
N ASP A 91 -6.98 -0.76 -6.88
CA ASP A 91 -7.76 -1.01 -8.10
C ASP A 91 -7.33 -2.30 -8.78
N LYS A 92 -6.06 -2.66 -8.64
CA LYS A 92 -5.53 -3.89 -9.23
C LYS A 92 -5.72 -5.11 -8.33
N GLY A 93 -6.29 -4.92 -7.16
CA GLY A 93 -6.56 -6.03 -6.25
C GLY A 93 -5.41 -6.42 -5.36
N PHE A 94 -4.35 -5.61 -5.30
CA PHE A 94 -3.19 -5.92 -4.46
C PHE A 94 -3.22 -5.25 -3.09
N LEU A 95 -4.28 -4.51 -2.80
CA LEU A 95 -4.37 -3.79 -1.53
C LEU A 95 -5.80 -3.78 -1.05
N THR A 96 -5.97 -3.93 0.23
CA THR A 96 -7.28 -3.80 0.85
C THR A 96 -7.15 -2.88 2.05
N GLU A 97 -8.22 -2.68 2.75
CA GLU A 97 -8.24 -1.76 3.88
C GLU A 97 -8.72 -2.51 5.10
N ALA A 98 -8.02 -2.31 6.22
CA ALA A 98 -8.47 -2.92 7.46
C ALA A 98 -9.71 -2.23 7.95
N ARG A 99 -10.71 -3.01 8.37
CA ARG A 99 -11.90 -2.43 8.93
C ARG A 99 -11.74 -2.35 10.39
N GLU A 100 -12.27 -1.31 10.94
CA GLU A 100 -12.31 -1.21 12.35
C GLU A 100 -13.22 -2.24 12.85
N ALA A 101 -12.86 -2.89 13.88
CA ALA A 101 -13.65 -3.96 14.40
C ALA A 101 -14.80 -3.38 15.10
N THR A 102 -15.75 -3.02 14.54
CA THR A 102 -16.77 -2.45 15.24
C THR A 102 -17.70 -3.42 15.75
N LEU A 103 -17.81 -3.52 15.81
CA LEU A 103 -18.62 -4.21 16.10
C LEU A 103 -19.05 -4.66 16.48
#